data_25c20d8083fa0e28e5634e4faa801c69
#
_entry.id   25c20d8083fa0e28e5634e4faa801c69
#
_cell.length_a   1.000
_cell.length_b   1.000
_cell.length_c   1.000
_cell.angle_alpha   90.00
_cell.angle_beta   90.00
_cell.angle_gamma   90.00
#
_symmetry.space_group_name_H-M   'P 1'
#
loop_
_entity.id
_entity.type
_entity.pdbx_description
1 polymer ?
#
loop_
_entity_poly.entity_id
_entity_poly.type
_entity_poly.pdbx_seq_one_letter_code
_entity_poly.pdbx_strand_id
1 'polypeptide(L)'
;MNDSSAYLKKSGVILAEITNIKDPDNLNRVKCKPVTTDKDVAETDWCYCAAPMAGKGYGQFFFPNPGDLVLLSYLGGDVHHPLVLGSYWANDVKPPYQIQEGKNEVRSIKTPAGIEIKLEDTEKKEKITITTPAGATVLLDDEQKSVTIKDQKAENQLLINWEKGEITLAAKTKLTLSAG
;
A
#
# COMPACT_ATOMS: atom_id res chain seq x y z
N MET A 1 21.82 35.08 -32.19
CA MET A 1 20.81 34.04 -32.06
C MET A 1 21.20 33.20 -30.83
N ASN A 2 20.66 33.57 -29.67
CA ASN A 2 20.87 32.79 -28.46
C ASN A 2 19.94 31.59 -28.52
N ASP A 3 20.49 30.41 -28.66
CA ASP A 3 19.79 29.17 -28.54
C ASP A 3 19.46 28.95 -27.04
N SER A 4 18.31 29.47 -26.63
CA SER A 4 17.76 29.34 -25.29
C SER A 4 17.08 27.99 -25.06
N SER A 5 17.36 27.01 -25.91
CA SER A 5 16.93 25.61 -25.74
C SER A 5 17.97 24.75 -25.01
N ALA A 6 18.65 25.32 -24.01
CA ALA A 6 19.27 24.45 -22.98
C ALA A 6 18.14 23.80 -22.22
N TYR A 7 17.51 22.79 -22.84
CA TYR A 7 16.58 21.89 -22.18
C TYR A 7 17.23 21.46 -20.87
N LEU A 8 16.65 21.89 -19.77
CA LEU A 8 17.04 21.46 -18.44
C LEU A 8 16.87 19.94 -18.38
N LYS A 9 17.87 19.21 -18.86
CA LYS A 9 17.91 17.77 -18.71
C LYS A 9 18.06 17.47 -17.22
N LYS A 10 16.95 17.16 -16.57
CA LYS A 10 16.96 16.61 -15.21
C LYS A 10 17.32 15.14 -15.31
N SER A 11 18.55 14.79 -14.96
CA SER A 11 19.01 13.42 -14.83
C SER A 11 18.86 12.95 -13.39
N GLY A 12 18.53 11.67 -13.19
CA GLY A 12 18.42 11.04 -11.89
C GLY A 12 17.01 10.99 -11.34
N VAL A 13 16.92 10.68 -10.06
CA VAL A 13 15.69 10.56 -9.29
C VAL A 13 15.67 11.65 -8.23
N ILE A 14 14.54 12.30 -8.06
CA ILE A 14 14.33 13.34 -7.05
C ILE A 14 13.14 13.00 -6.18
N LEU A 15 13.10 13.55 -4.96
CA LEU A 15 11.93 13.48 -4.10
C LEU A 15 10.87 14.48 -4.56
N ALA A 16 9.62 14.06 -4.50
CA ALA A 16 8.47 14.93 -4.76
C ALA A 16 7.31 14.55 -3.85
N GLU A 17 6.39 15.47 -3.66
CA GLU A 17 5.12 15.26 -2.97
C GLU A 17 3.99 15.26 -3.99
N ILE A 18 3.04 14.35 -3.84
CA ILE A 18 1.82 14.32 -4.66
C ILE A 18 0.93 15.49 -4.27
N THR A 19 0.53 16.30 -5.24
CA THR A 19 -0.32 17.46 -5.01
C THR A 19 -1.73 17.29 -5.58
N ASN A 20 -1.87 16.54 -6.68
CA ASN A 20 -3.15 16.39 -7.36
C ASN A 20 -3.27 15.00 -8.04
N ILE A 21 -4.43 14.37 -7.87
CA ILE A 21 -4.80 13.09 -8.50
C ILE A 21 -6.07 13.20 -9.37
N LYS A 22 -6.60 14.43 -9.57
CA LYS A 22 -7.80 14.66 -10.38
C LYS A 22 -7.39 14.89 -11.83
N ASP A 23 -6.95 13.83 -12.48
CA ASP A 23 -6.56 13.87 -13.90
C ASP A 23 -7.76 14.16 -14.80
N PRO A 24 -7.75 15.28 -15.57
CA PRO A 24 -8.88 15.68 -16.41
C PRO A 24 -9.17 14.70 -17.56
N ASP A 25 -8.15 13.92 -17.96
CA ASP A 25 -8.28 12.95 -19.06
C ASP A 25 -8.63 11.55 -18.56
N ASN A 26 -8.80 11.35 -17.22
CA ASN A 26 -9.08 10.07 -16.59
C ASN A 26 -8.05 8.94 -16.93
N LEU A 27 -6.79 9.32 -17.10
CA LEU A 27 -5.69 8.39 -17.39
C LEU A 27 -4.97 7.91 -16.12
N ASN A 28 -5.49 8.24 -14.94
CA ASN A 28 -4.87 7.93 -13.64
C ASN A 28 -3.43 8.44 -13.54
N ARG A 29 -3.21 9.70 -13.93
CA ARG A 29 -1.97 10.43 -13.73
C ARG A 29 -2.05 11.28 -12.46
N VAL A 30 -0.92 11.71 -11.97
CA VAL A 30 -0.79 12.58 -10.79
C VAL A 30 0.01 13.84 -11.12
N LYS A 31 -0.13 14.87 -10.31
CA LYS A 31 0.82 15.99 -10.29
C LYS A 31 1.66 15.92 -9.03
N CYS A 32 2.91 16.32 -9.16
CA CYS A 32 3.88 16.32 -8.09
C CYS A 32 4.53 17.69 -7.94
N LYS A 33 4.90 18.04 -6.72
CA LYS A 33 5.78 19.15 -6.42
C LYS A 33 7.12 18.60 -5.93
N PRO A 34 8.24 18.89 -6.63
CA PRO A 34 9.58 18.51 -6.17
C PRO A 34 9.87 19.04 -4.77
N VAL A 35 10.39 18.18 -3.90
CA VAL A 35 10.87 18.56 -2.56
C VAL A 35 12.25 19.20 -2.70
N THR A 36 12.34 20.50 -2.45
CA THR A 36 13.56 21.30 -2.60
C THR A 36 13.52 22.47 -1.62
N THR A 37 14.66 23.10 -1.40
CA THR A 37 14.76 24.32 -0.59
C THR A 37 14.16 25.56 -1.26
N ASP A 38 13.97 25.52 -2.57
CA ASP A 38 13.30 26.57 -3.32
C ASP A 38 11.77 26.44 -3.15
N LYS A 39 11.14 27.47 -2.59
CA LYS A 39 9.69 27.49 -2.34
C LYS A 39 8.85 27.73 -3.60
N ASP A 40 9.45 28.29 -4.63
CA ASP A 40 8.76 28.70 -5.87
C ASP A 40 8.81 27.64 -6.98
N VAL A 41 9.23 26.42 -6.65
CA VAL A 41 9.24 25.30 -7.62
C VAL A 41 7.81 24.99 -8.05
N ALA A 42 7.59 25.00 -9.36
CA ALA A 42 6.31 24.66 -9.97
C ALA A 42 5.98 23.16 -9.84
N GLU A 43 4.69 22.86 -9.89
CA GLU A 43 4.22 21.48 -10.09
C GLU A 43 4.72 20.92 -11.42
N THR A 44 4.79 19.60 -11.49
CA THR A 44 5.09 18.89 -12.74
C THR A 44 3.91 18.94 -13.73
N ASP A 45 4.17 18.58 -14.97
CA ASP A 45 3.13 18.06 -15.84
C ASP A 45 2.53 16.77 -15.25
N TRP A 46 1.45 16.26 -15.85
CA TRP A 46 0.81 15.02 -15.41
C TRP A 46 1.74 13.83 -15.54
N CYS A 47 2.03 13.16 -14.41
CA CYS A 47 2.94 12.02 -14.29
C CYS A 47 2.17 10.70 -14.37
N TYR A 48 2.65 9.76 -15.17
CA TYR A 48 2.26 8.37 -14.98
C TYR A 48 2.95 7.79 -13.75
N CYS A 49 2.33 6.78 -13.12
CA CYS A 49 2.91 6.06 -12.00
C CYS A 49 3.35 4.67 -12.46
N ALA A 50 4.60 4.31 -12.19
CA ALA A 50 5.07 2.95 -12.38
C ALA A 50 4.38 2.00 -11.41
N ALA A 51 4.14 0.77 -11.84
CA ALA A 51 3.60 -0.30 -11.03
C ALA A 51 4.46 -1.56 -11.22
N PRO A 52 4.57 -2.44 -10.21
CA PRO A 52 5.30 -3.71 -10.36
C PRO A 52 4.76 -4.60 -11.48
N MET A 53 3.46 -4.50 -11.77
CA MET A 53 2.80 -5.19 -12.88
C MET A 53 1.67 -4.32 -13.41
N ALA A 54 1.65 -4.09 -14.73
CA ALA A 54 0.61 -3.33 -15.40
C ALA A 54 0.33 -3.92 -16.79
N GLY A 55 -0.96 -4.07 -17.14
CA GLY A 55 -1.41 -4.55 -18.44
C GLY A 55 -2.84 -4.12 -18.72
N LYS A 56 -3.37 -4.45 -19.91
CA LYS A 56 -4.71 -4.06 -20.30
C LYS A 56 -5.77 -4.73 -19.43
N GLY A 57 -6.30 -3.97 -18.46
CA GLY A 57 -7.36 -4.43 -17.55
C GLY A 57 -6.88 -5.33 -16.41
N TYR A 58 -5.57 -5.43 -16.15
CA TYR A 58 -5.01 -6.16 -15.03
C TYR A 58 -3.71 -5.53 -14.52
N GLY A 59 -3.33 -5.81 -13.27
CA GLY A 59 -2.10 -5.32 -12.65
C GLY A 59 -2.24 -5.06 -11.16
N GLN A 60 -1.22 -4.45 -10.56
CA GLN A 60 -1.25 -3.98 -9.18
C GLN A 60 -1.59 -2.49 -9.16
N PHE A 61 -2.76 -2.16 -8.61
CA PHE A 61 -3.25 -0.80 -8.54
C PHE A 61 -3.09 -0.24 -7.11
N PHE A 62 -1.89 0.23 -6.78
CA PHE A 62 -1.56 0.95 -5.56
C PHE A 62 -1.20 2.38 -5.92
N PHE A 63 -2.20 3.26 -5.88
CA PHE A 63 -2.06 4.63 -6.35
C PHE A 63 -1.78 5.56 -5.17
N PRO A 64 -0.84 6.53 -5.28
CA PRO A 64 -0.53 7.47 -4.21
C PRO A 64 -1.65 8.48 -4.01
N ASN A 65 -1.73 9.04 -2.79
CA ASN A 65 -2.65 10.09 -2.43
C ASN A 65 -1.94 11.47 -2.37
N PRO A 66 -2.69 12.58 -2.45
CA PRO A 66 -2.12 13.89 -2.14
C PRO A 66 -1.47 13.90 -0.75
N GLY A 67 -0.26 14.45 -0.67
CA GLY A 67 0.59 14.45 0.52
C GLY A 67 1.58 13.27 0.61
N ASP A 68 1.42 12.21 -0.22
CA ASP A 68 2.38 11.12 -0.25
C ASP A 68 3.70 11.55 -0.89
N LEU A 69 4.83 11.13 -0.29
CA LEU A 69 6.16 11.33 -0.86
C LEU A 69 6.49 10.25 -1.87
N VAL A 70 7.05 10.67 -3.01
CA VAL A 70 7.34 9.79 -4.13
C VAL A 70 8.73 10.05 -4.70
N LEU A 71 9.26 9.04 -5.39
CA LEU A 71 10.44 9.13 -6.22
C LEU A 71 10.01 9.52 -7.63
N LEU A 72 10.44 10.68 -8.09
CA LEU A 72 10.13 11.25 -9.39
C LEU A 72 11.35 11.19 -10.31
N SER A 73 11.15 10.78 -11.54
CA SER A 73 12.15 10.80 -12.61
C SER A 73 11.55 11.41 -13.87
N TYR A 74 12.40 11.67 -14.86
CA TYR A 74 12.00 12.25 -16.15
C TYR A 74 12.50 11.36 -17.28
N LEU A 75 11.60 10.88 -18.14
CA LEU A 75 11.95 9.99 -19.25
C LEU A 75 12.90 10.70 -20.22
N GLY A 76 14.08 10.13 -20.41
CA GLY A 76 15.13 10.73 -21.24
C GLY A 76 15.64 12.09 -20.74
N GLY A 77 15.33 12.47 -19.50
CA GLY A 77 15.66 13.76 -18.91
C GLY A 77 14.70 14.90 -19.31
N ASP A 78 13.65 14.61 -20.07
CA ASP A 78 12.67 15.59 -20.52
C ASP A 78 11.67 15.91 -19.39
N VAL A 79 11.66 17.17 -18.95
CA VAL A 79 10.80 17.66 -17.86
C VAL A 79 9.30 17.55 -18.17
N HIS A 80 8.93 17.44 -19.44
CA HIS A 80 7.55 17.26 -19.87
C HIS A 80 7.08 15.79 -19.84
N HIS A 81 7.98 14.87 -19.55
CA HIS A 81 7.69 13.44 -19.42
C HIS A 81 8.04 12.93 -18.02
N PRO A 82 7.41 13.46 -16.96
CA PRO A 82 7.64 13.02 -15.58
C PRO A 82 7.04 11.64 -15.34
N LEU A 83 7.71 10.84 -14.49
CA LEU A 83 7.30 9.50 -14.11
C LEU A 83 7.51 9.30 -12.61
N VAL A 84 6.47 8.91 -11.90
CA VAL A 84 6.55 8.45 -10.50
C VAL A 84 7.01 6.99 -10.49
N LEU A 85 8.13 6.72 -9.83
CA LEU A 85 8.74 5.38 -9.75
C LEU A 85 8.20 4.57 -8.58
N GLY A 86 7.72 5.22 -7.52
CA GLY A 86 7.20 4.59 -6.32
C GLY A 86 7.10 5.57 -5.18
N SER A 87 6.53 5.13 -4.04
CA SER A 87 6.42 5.92 -2.83
C SER A 87 7.67 5.81 -1.96
N TYR A 88 7.86 6.77 -1.07
CA TYR A 88 9.04 6.89 -0.21
C TYR A 88 8.63 7.26 1.22
N TRP A 89 9.17 6.58 2.20
CA TRP A 89 9.06 6.97 3.60
C TRP A 89 10.22 7.89 4.01
N ALA A 90 9.92 8.90 4.80
CA ALA A 90 10.89 9.88 5.31
C ALA A 90 10.72 10.06 6.84
N ASN A 91 11.51 10.95 7.43
CA ASN A 91 11.50 11.17 8.88
C ASN A 91 10.11 11.49 9.44
N ASP A 92 9.31 12.26 8.69
CA ASP A 92 7.97 12.69 9.10
C ASP A 92 6.85 11.77 8.57
N VAL A 93 7.16 10.88 7.62
CA VAL A 93 6.25 9.91 7.03
C VAL A 93 6.80 8.52 7.27
N LYS A 94 6.44 7.93 8.42
CA LYS A 94 7.00 6.65 8.87
C LYS A 94 6.24 5.46 8.29
N PRO A 95 6.94 4.31 8.05
CA PRO A 95 6.28 3.07 7.70
C PRO A 95 5.37 2.58 8.85
N PRO A 96 4.37 1.73 8.53
CA PRO A 96 3.43 1.21 9.53
C PRO A 96 4.09 0.33 10.60
N TYR A 97 5.26 -0.23 10.31
CA TYR A 97 6.05 -1.07 11.22
C TYR A 97 7.51 -0.63 11.23
N GLN A 98 8.17 -0.90 12.33
CA GLN A 98 9.61 -0.63 12.50
C GLN A 98 10.36 -1.95 12.64
N ILE A 99 11.53 -2.03 12.04
CA ILE A 99 12.48 -3.13 12.26
C ILE A 99 13.00 -3.01 13.69
N GLN A 100 12.81 -4.05 14.51
CA GLN A 100 13.27 -4.11 15.88
C GLN A 100 14.50 -5.03 15.97
N GLU A 101 15.58 -4.55 16.62
CA GLU A 101 16.79 -5.33 16.84
C GLU A 101 17.37 -5.96 15.56
N GLY A 102 17.20 -5.31 14.41
CA GLY A 102 17.66 -5.82 13.12
C GLY A 102 16.84 -6.96 12.52
N LYS A 103 15.72 -7.34 13.16
CA LYS A 103 14.81 -8.40 12.68
C LYS A 103 13.64 -7.80 11.90
N ASN A 104 13.50 -8.23 10.66
CA ASN A 104 12.38 -7.87 9.81
C ASN A 104 11.37 -9.02 9.73
N GLU A 105 10.54 -9.14 10.75
CA GLU A 105 9.58 -10.23 10.91
C GLU A 105 8.16 -9.86 10.41
N VAL A 106 7.94 -8.61 9.95
CA VAL A 106 6.61 -8.17 9.50
C VAL A 106 6.66 -7.69 8.06
N ARG A 107 5.68 -8.13 7.26
CA ARG A 107 5.33 -7.56 5.96
C ARG A 107 3.86 -7.23 5.96
N SER A 108 3.50 -6.07 5.42
CA SER A 108 2.09 -5.70 5.37
C SER A 108 1.72 -4.88 4.14
N ILE A 109 0.44 -5.00 3.78
CA ILE A 109 -0.26 -4.07 2.89
C ILE A 109 -1.32 -3.39 3.75
N LYS A 110 -1.20 -2.09 3.93
CA LYS A 110 -2.13 -1.31 4.77
C LYS A 110 -2.66 -0.12 4.00
N THR A 111 -3.98 0.01 3.96
CA THR A 111 -4.65 1.15 3.34
C THR A 111 -4.75 2.34 4.31
N PRO A 112 -4.92 3.58 3.80
CA PRO A 112 -5.13 4.75 4.66
C PRO A 112 -6.34 4.60 5.61
N ALA A 113 -7.38 3.87 5.19
CA ALA A 113 -8.55 3.60 6.01
C ALA A 113 -8.32 2.52 7.09
N GLY A 114 -7.16 1.85 7.10
CA GLY A 114 -6.81 0.84 8.09
C GLY A 114 -7.19 -0.60 7.74
N ILE A 115 -7.59 -0.90 6.49
CA ILE A 115 -7.65 -2.29 6.02
C ILE A 115 -6.21 -2.80 5.93
N GLU A 116 -5.94 -3.97 6.48
CA GLU A 116 -4.58 -4.50 6.52
C GLU A 116 -4.52 -6.00 6.20
N ILE A 117 -3.53 -6.37 5.40
CA ILE A 117 -3.04 -7.74 5.24
C ILE A 117 -1.63 -7.77 5.84
N LYS A 118 -1.44 -8.55 6.90
CA LYS A 118 -0.16 -8.65 7.61
C LYS A 118 0.34 -10.09 7.61
N LEU A 119 1.63 -10.25 7.32
CA LEU A 119 2.36 -11.50 7.42
C LEU A 119 3.42 -11.33 8.52
N GLU A 120 3.45 -12.25 9.45
CA GLU A 120 4.41 -12.30 10.56
C GLU A 120 5.25 -13.58 10.42
N ASP A 121 6.58 -13.40 10.32
CA ASP A 121 7.54 -14.50 10.07
C ASP A 121 8.31 -14.88 11.33
N THR A 122 7.77 -14.64 12.51
CA THR A 122 8.42 -15.08 13.76
C THR A 122 8.50 -16.60 13.79
N GLU A 123 9.70 -17.14 13.91
CA GLU A 123 9.97 -18.58 13.82
C GLU A 123 9.05 -19.40 14.73
N LYS A 124 8.35 -20.39 14.16
CA LYS A 124 7.36 -21.27 14.81
C LYS A 124 6.10 -20.54 15.31
N LYS A 125 5.90 -19.29 14.90
CA LYS A 125 4.75 -18.47 15.26
C LYS A 125 4.25 -17.67 14.07
N GLU A 126 4.44 -18.23 12.88
CA GLU A 126 4.07 -17.59 11.62
C GLU A 126 2.56 -17.34 11.60
N LYS A 127 2.18 -16.15 11.11
CA LYS A 127 0.77 -15.73 11.04
C LYS A 127 0.47 -14.96 9.78
N ILE A 128 -0.73 -15.16 9.25
CA ILE A 128 -1.34 -14.29 8.27
C ILE A 128 -2.60 -13.70 8.87
N THR A 129 -2.66 -12.37 8.92
CA THR A 129 -3.82 -11.65 9.47
C THR A 129 -4.40 -10.71 8.41
N ILE A 130 -5.72 -10.77 8.20
CA ILE A 130 -6.47 -9.80 7.41
C ILE A 130 -7.45 -9.12 8.34
N THR A 131 -7.39 -7.78 8.44
CA THR A 131 -8.28 -7.01 9.32
C THR A 131 -8.95 -5.87 8.59
N THR A 132 -10.15 -5.52 9.06
CA THR A 132 -10.85 -4.30 8.66
C THR A 132 -10.89 -3.30 9.82
N PRO A 133 -11.12 -1.99 9.58
CA PRO A 133 -11.23 -1.00 10.65
C PRO A 133 -12.34 -1.31 11.67
N ALA A 134 -13.40 -2.01 11.25
CA ALA A 134 -14.47 -2.44 12.13
C ALA A 134 -14.12 -3.70 12.97
N GLY A 135 -12.90 -4.25 12.81
CA GLY A 135 -12.39 -5.35 13.61
C GLY A 135 -12.77 -6.75 13.11
N ALA A 136 -13.37 -6.88 11.92
CA ALA A 136 -13.50 -8.19 11.29
C ALA A 136 -12.10 -8.73 10.96
N THR A 137 -11.85 -10.01 11.29
CA THR A 137 -10.52 -10.62 11.21
C THR A 137 -10.59 -11.99 10.55
N VAL A 138 -9.63 -12.24 9.64
CA VAL A 138 -9.23 -13.58 9.19
C VAL A 138 -7.81 -13.81 9.67
N LEU A 139 -7.57 -14.88 10.43
CA LEU A 139 -6.29 -15.23 11.01
C LEU A 139 -5.93 -16.68 10.69
N LEU A 140 -4.76 -16.88 10.12
CA LEU A 140 -4.07 -18.17 10.06
C LEU A 140 -2.94 -18.10 11.10
N ASP A 141 -2.86 -19.06 12.00
CA ASP A 141 -1.94 -19.05 13.14
C ASP A 141 -1.28 -20.43 13.29
N ASP A 142 0.00 -20.49 12.95
CA ASP A 142 0.77 -21.75 13.02
C ASP A 142 1.12 -22.12 14.45
N GLU A 143 1.27 -21.15 15.36
CA GLU A 143 1.50 -21.43 16.79
C GLU A 143 0.27 -22.08 17.42
N GLN A 144 -0.94 -21.57 17.11
CA GLN A 144 -2.21 -22.09 17.64
C GLN A 144 -2.80 -23.22 16.79
N LYS A 145 -2.14 -23.58 15.67
CA LYS A 145 -2.61 -24.59 14.74
C LYS A 145 -4.06 -24.34 14.31
N SER A 146 -4.38 -23.08 13.93
CA SER A 146 -5.76 -22.69 13.71
C SER A 146 -5.97 -21.71 12.57
N VAL A 147 -7.17 -21.76 11.98
CA VAL A 147 -7.76 -20.71 11.13
C VAL A 147 -8.96 -20.14 11.86
N THR A 148 -9.01 -18.82 12.00
CA THR A 148 -10.11 -18.11 12.66
C THR A 148 -10.67 -17.03 11.73
N ILE A 149 -11.99 -16.98 11.59
CA ILE A 149 -12.74 -15.87 11.00
C ILE A 149 -13.69 -15.36 12.07
N LYS A 150 -13.60 -14.07 12.41
CA LYS A 150 -14.40 -13.51 13.50
C LYS A 150 -14.73 -12.04 13.34
N ASP A 151 -15.78 -11.60 14.01
CA ASP A 151 -16.04 -10.17 14.25
C ASP A 151 -15.14 -9.63 15.38
N GLN A 152 -15.20 -8.32 15.60
CA GLN A 152 -14.38 -7.62 16.61
C GLN A 152 -14.49 -8.21 18.02
N LYS A 153 -15.69 -8.67 18.41
CA LYS A 153 -15.96 -9.21 19.77
C LYS A 153 -15.84 -10.72 19.84
N ALA A 154 -15.57 -11.38 18.71
CA ALA A 154 -15.59 -12.84 18.59
C ALA A 154 -16.94 -13.48 19.02
N GLU A 155 -18.04 -12.73 18.91
CA GLU A 155 -19.39 -13.23 19.18
C GLU A 155 -19.92 -14.07 18.01
N ASN A 156 -19.42 -13.78 16.79
CA ASN A 156 -19.67 -14.58 15.59
C ASN A 156 -18.33 -15.03 15.06
N GLN A 157 -18.13 -16.36 14.94
CA GLN A 157 -16.86 -16.89 14.50
C GLN A 157 -16.95 -18.27 13.83
N LEU A 158 -16.00 -18.51 12.95
CA LEU A 158 -15.58 -19.84 12.50
C LEU A 158 -14.17 -20.07 13.02
N LEU A 159 -13.95 -21.16 13.74
CA LEU A 159 -12.66 -21.62 14.18
C LEU A 159 -12.43 -23.05 13.67
N ILE A 160 -11.31 -23.26 13.00
CA ILE A 160 -10.81 -24.57 12.63
C ILE A 160 -9.49 -24.78 13.39
N ASN A 161 -9.41 -25.79 14.23
CA ASN A 161 -8.19 -26.19 14.91
C ASN A 161 -7.75 -27.56 14.38
N TRP A 162 -6.67 -27.57 13.60
CA TRP A 162 -6.23 -28.81 12.94
C TRP A 162 -5.37 -29.71 13.84
N GLU A 163 -4.83 -29.22 14.97
CA GLU A 163 -4.15 -30.04 15.94
C GLU A 163 -5.15 -30.87 16.72
N LYS A 164 -6.29 -30.30 17.10
CA LYS A 164 -7.36 -30.97 17.83
C LYS A 164 -8.36 -31.69 16.93
N GLY A 165 -8.37 -31.39 15.62
CA GLY A 165 -9.37 -31.89 14.69
C GLY A 165 -10.77 -31.27 14.92
N GLU A 166 -10.86 -30.05 15.42
CA GLU A 166 -12.10 -29.39 15.81
C GLU A 166 -12.50 -28.28 14.84
N ILE A 167 -13.79 -28.17 14.55
CA ILE A 167 -14.40 -27.04 13.84
C ILE A 167 -15.52 -26.48 14.70
N THR A 168 -15.46 -25.19 15.00
CA THR A 168 -16.48 -24.48 15.77
C THR A 168 -17.11 -23.39 14.92
N LEU A 169 -18.44 -23.38 14.84
CA LEU A 169 -19.26 -22.28 14.31
C LEU A 169 -20.04 -21.68 15.47
N ALA A 170 -19.83 -20.40 15.74
CA ALA A 170 -20.56 -19.69 16.78
C ALA A 170 -21.25 -18.47 16.18
N ALA A 171 -22.49 -18.26 16.56
CA ALA A 171 -23.27 -17.08 16.20
C ALA A 171 -23.98 -16.53 17.43
N LYS A 172 -23.89 -15.22 17.68
CA LYS A 172 -24.51 -14.56 18.82
C LYS A 172 -26.03 -14.75 18.86
N THR A 173 -26.68 -14.73 17.70
CA THR A 173 -28.13 -14.70 17.63
C THR A 173 -28.71 -15.85 16.82
N LYS A 174 -28.18 -16.12 15.61
CA LYS A 174 -28.76 -17.11 14.71
C LYS A 174 -27.71 -17.70 13.78
N LEU A 175 -27.70 -19.03 13.70
CA LEU A 175 -26.99 -19.80 12.67
C LEU A 175 -28.02 -20.47 11.77
N THR A 176 -27.88 -20.28 10.45
CA THR A 176 -28.72 -20.96 9.46
C THR A 176 -27.84 -21.81 8.56
N LEU A 177 -28.11 -23.08 8.46
CA LEU A 177 -27.51 -24.03 7.53
C LEU A 177 -28.60 -24.49 6.57
N SER A 178 -28.40 -24.31 5.26
CA SER A 178 -29.36 -24.75 4.23
C SER A 178 -28.64 -25.65 3.23
N ALA A 179 -29.26 -26.76 2.88
CA ALA A 179 -28.87 -27.62 1.77
C ALA A 179 -29.89 -27.38 0.62
N GLY A 180 -29.38 -27.21 -0.60
CA GLY A 180 -30.18 -27.08 -1.83
C GLY A 180 -30.57 -28.44 -2.38
#